data_0e9f1398b21187c00a57ab9799c98711
#
_entry.id   0e9f1398b21187c00a57ab9799c98711
#
_cell.length_a   1.000
_cell.length_b   1.000
_cell.length_c   1.000
_cell.angle_alpha   90.00
_cell.angle_beta   90.00
_cell.angle_gamma   90.00
#
_symmetry.space_group_name_H-M   'P 1'
#
loop_
_entity.id
_entity.type
_entity.pdbx_description
1 polymer ?
#
loop_
_entity_poly.entity_id
_entity_poly.type
_entity_poly.pdbx_seq_one_letter_code
_entity_poly.pdbx_strand_id
1 'polypeptide(L)' 'MINVEVVFALPTTATCLSIEVPQGTTVEQAVIQSGIIQKCPEIDATSLTLGVWNRTVKANYELKDGDRIEIY' A
#
# COMPACT_ATOMS: atom_id res chain seq x y z
N MET A 1 0.13 -9.64 -14.65
CA MET A 1 0.37 -9.29 -13.22
C MET A 1 1.36 -8.16 -13.15
N ILE A 2 1.19 -7.28 -12.20
CA ILE A 2 2.13 -6.20 -11.95
C ILE A 2 2.74 -6.36 -10.57
N ASN A 3 3.95 -5.85 -10.39
CA ASN A 3 4.65 -5.89 -9.11
C ASN A 3 4.55 -4.53 -8.43
N VAL A 4 4.11 -4.52 -7.18
CA VAL A 4 4.00 -3.30 -6.39
C VAL A 4 4.60 -3.53 -5.00
N GLU A 5 5.00 -2.43 -4.36
CA GLU A 5 5.47 -2.47 -2.98
C GLU A 5 4.48 -1.73 -2.09
N VAL A 6 4.33 -2.21 -0.84
CA VAL A 6 3.53 -1.55 0.18
C VAL A 6 4.44 -1.22 1.35
N VAL A 7 4.49 0.04 1.75
CA VAL A 7 5.40 0.53 2.79
C VAL A 7 4.60 1.21 3.89
N PHE A 8 4.89 0.83 5.13
CA PHE A 8 4.41 1.53 6.32
C PHE A 8 5.61 1.87 7.19
N ALA A 9 5.90 3.15 7.31
CA ALA A 9 7.07 3.63 8.06
C ALA A 9 6.66 4.24 9.39
N LEU A 10 7.31 3.79 10.45
CA LEU A 10 7.26 4.38 11.78
C LEU A 10 8.57 5.12 12.03
N PRO A 11 8.66 5.99 13.04
CA PRO A 11 9.91 6.72 13.30
C PRO A 11 11.14 5.84 13.50
N THR A 12 10.95 4.64 14.06
CA THR A 12 12.07 3.75 14.38
C THR A 12 12.16 2.52 13.49
N THR A 13 11.10 2.20 12.74
CA THR A 13 11.05 0.99 11.91
C THR A 13 10.25 1.26 10.65
N ALA A 14 10.46 0.41 9.65
CA ALA A 14 9.64 0.43 8.43
C ALA A 14 9.32 -1.01 8.03
N THR A 15 8.08 -1.22 7.59
CA THR A 15 7.65 -2.49 7.03
C THR A 15 7.44 -2.30 5.55
N CYS A 16 8.09 -3.12 4.73
CA CYS A 16 8.00 -3.06 3.28
C CYS A 16 7.67 -4.46 2.75
N LEU A 17 6.57 -4.56 2.02
CA LEU A 17 6.12 -5.83 1.43
C LEU A 17 6.02 -5.68 -0.08
N SER A 18 6.53 -6.67 -0.80
CA SER A 18 6.42 -6.73 -2.27
C SER A 18 5.36 -7.76 -2.61
N ILE A 19 4.42 -7.39 -3.47
CA ILE A 19 3.35 -8.28 -3.90
C ILE A 19 3.13 -8.18 -5.40
N GLU A 20 2.55 -9.23 -5.97
CA GLU A 20 2.04 -9.21 -7.34
C GLU A 20 0.53 -9.11 -7.31
N VAL A 21 -0.02 -8.25 -8.16
CA VAL A 21 -1.46 -8.06 -8.26
C VAL A 21 -1.85 -7.99 -9.74
N PRO A 22 -3.10 -8.31 -10.08
CA PRO A 22 -3.58 -8.14 -11.45
C PRO A 22 -3.53 -6.67 -11.87
N GLN A 23 -3.30 -6.45 -13.16
CA GLN A 23 -3.42 -5.12 -13.73
C GLN A 23 -4.83 -4.59 -13.49
N GLY A 24 -4.95 -3.32 -13.10
CA GLY A 24 -6.23 -2.71 -12.76
C GLY A 24 -6.57 -2.77 -11.27
N THR A 25 -5.73 -3.42 -10.46
CA THR A 25 -5.91 -3.45 -9.00
C THR A 25 -5.76 -2.03 -8.45
N THR A 26 -6.67 -1.65 -7.54
CA THR A 26 -6.60 -0.35 -6.90
C THR A 26 -5.62 -0.38 -5.72
N VAL A 27 -5.19 0.80 -5.29
CA VAL A 27 -4.26 0.93 -4.16
C VAL A 27 -4.88 0.34 -2.88
N GLU A 28 -6.16 0.57 -2.64
CA GLU A 28 -6.85 0.01 -1.48
C GLU A 28 -6.86 -1.52 -1.51
N GLN A 29 -7.17 -2.10 -2.67
CA GLN A 29 -7.19 -3.55 -2.83
C GLN A 29 -5.82 -4.16 -2.58
N ALA A 30 -4.76 -3.52 -3.08
CA ALA A 30 -3.40 -4.00 -2.90
C ALA A 30 -2.99 -3.96 -1.42
N VAL A 31 -3.35 -2.92 -0.70
CA VAL A 31 -3.06 -2.81 0.73
C VAL A 31 -3.73 -3.94 1.50
N ILE A 32 -4.99 -4.23 1.19
CA ILE A 32 -5.72 -5.33 1.82
C ILE A 32 -5.07 -6.67 1.49
N GLN A 33 -4.75 -6.90 0.22
CA GLN A 33 -4.16 -8.17 -0.23
C GLN A 33 -2.76 -8.40 0.31
N SER A 34 -2.02 -7.33 0.60
CA SER A 34 -0.65 -7.45 1.10
C SER A 34 -0.56 -8.06 2.50
N GLY A 35 -1.63 -7.94 3.28
CA GLY A 35 -1.64 -8.38 4.67
C GLY A 35 -0.93 -7.42 5.62
N ILE A 36 -0.56 -6.23 5.14
CA ILE A 36 0.19 -5.27 5.97
C ILE A 36 -0.64 -4.77 7.16
N ILE A 37 -1.95 -4.71 7.02
CA ILE A 37 -2.84 -4.26 8.11
C ILE A 37 -2.78 -5.25 9.28
N GLN A 38 -2.77 -6.55 8.98
CA GLN A 38 -2.66 -7.58 10.00
C GLN A 38 -1.26 -7.64 10.60
N LYS A 39 -0.26 -7.34 9.80
CA LYS A 39 1.15 -7.36 10.24
C LYS A 39 1.50 -6.14 11.10
N CYS A 40 0.85 -5.01 10.86
CA CYS A 40 1.12 -3.75 11.55
C CYS A 40 -0.14 -3.28 12.25
N PRO A 41 -0.40 -3.70 13.51
CA PRO A 41 -1.62 -3.32 14.23
C PRO A 41 -1.74 -1.82 14.49
N GLU A 42 -0.65 -1.06 14.35
CA GLU A 42 -0.67 0.39 14.47
C GLU A 42 -1.44 1.08 13.34
N ILE A 43 -1.65 0.38 12.22
CA ILE A 43 -2.38 0.95 11.09
C ILE A 43 -3.86 0.99 11.41
N ASP A 44 -4.46 2.18 11.31
CA ASP A 44 -5.91 2.34 11.44
C ASP A 44 -6.57 2.08 10.09
N ALA A 45 -7.14 0.88 9.93
CA ALA A 45 -7.77 0.47 8.68
C ALA A 45 -9.02 1.29 8.34
N THR A 46 -9.59 2.01 9.30
CA THR A 46 -10.79 2.82 9.06
C THR A 46 -10.47 4.24 8.62
N SER A 47 -9.20 4.64 8.69
CA SER A 47 -8.78 6.01 8.40
C SER A 47 -7.44 6.03 7.67
N LEU A 48 -7.35 5.26 6.56
CA LEU A 48 -6.12 5.17 5.80
C LEU A 48 -5.91 6.40 4.94
N THR A 49 -4.70 6.96 5.02
CA THR A 49 -4.21 7.92 4.05
C THR A 49 -3.15 7.23 3.22
N LEU A 50 -3.38 7.10 1.94
CA LEU A 50 -2.53 6.33 1.04
C LEU A 50 -1.84 7.23 0.04
N GLY A 51 -0.61 6.89 -0.29
CA GLY A 51 0.15 7.58 -1.31
C GLY A 51 0.82 6.61 -2.26
N VAL A 52 1.19 7.09 -3.43
CA VAL A 52 1.99 6.36 -4.40
C VAL A 52 3.10 7.28 -4.85
N TRP A 53 4.35 6.84 -4.66
CA TRP A 53 5.53 7.61 -4.98
C TRP A 53 5.45 9.04 -4.42
N ASN A 54 5.18 9.13 -3.13
CA ASN A 54 5.17 10.39 -2.37
C ASN A 54 4.01 11.33 -2.70
N ARG A 55 2.97 10.82 -3.38
CA ARG A 55 1.78 11.59 -3.72
C ARG A 55 0.56 10.95 -3.05
N THR A 56 -0.24 11.75 -2.35
CA THR A 56 -1.50 11.27 -1.80
C THR A 56 -2.44 10.89 -2.94
N VAL A 57 -3.05 9.70 -2.86
CA VAL A 57 -3.97 9.21 -3.88
C VAL A 57 -5.27 8.75 -3.22
N LYS A 58 -6.33 8.69 -4.02
CA LYS A 58 -7.61 8.15 -3.57
C LYS A 58 -7.55 6.62 -3.50
N ALA A 59 -8.44 6.02 -2.71
CA ALA A 59 -8.50 4.57 -2.54
C ALA A 59 -8.69 3.82 -3.84
N ASN A 60 -9.36 4.42 -4.82
CA ASN A 60 -9.64 3.80 -6.11
C ASN A 60 -8.57 4.07 -7.18
N TYR A 61 -7.42 4.61 -6.80
CA TYR A 61 -6.32 4.81 -7.74
C TYR A 61 -5.85 3.47 -8.29
N GLU A 62 -5.79 3.34 -9.62
CA GLU A 62 -5.33 2.11 -10.27
C GLU A 62 -3.81 2.06 -10.32
N LEU A 63 -3.26 0.94 -9.84
CA LEU A 63 -1.82 0.75 -9.75
C LEU A 63 -1.21 0.40 -11.10
N LYS A 64 0.08 0.71 -11.23
CA LYS A 64 0.92 0.34 -12.36
C LYS A 64 2.11 -0.44 -11.88
N ASP A 65 2.70 -1.23 -12.77
CA ASP A 65 3.89 -2.00 -12.44
C ASP A 65 5.00 -1.09 -11.91
N GLY A 66 5.58 -1.49 -10.79
CA GLY A 66 6.63 -0.74 -10.13
C GLY A 66 6.14 0.33 -9.16
N ASP A 67 4.84 0.47 -8.95
CA ASP A 67 4.31 1.46 -8.01
C ASP A 67 4.69 1.12 -6.58
N ARG A 68 4.96 2.15 -5.80
CA ARG A 68 5.26 2.05 -4.38
C ARG A 68 4.15 2.72 -3.59
N ILE A 69 3.39 1.90 -2.88
CA ILE A 69 2.28 2.37 -2.05
C ILE A 69 2.83 2.75 -0.68
N GLU A 70 2.46 3.92 -0.20
CA GLU A 70 2.88 4.42 1.11
C GLU A 70 1.64 4.61 1.97
N ILE A 71 1.70 4.12 3.20
CA ILE A 71 0.64 4.32 4.19
C ILE A 71 1.11 5.41 5.15
N TYR A 72 0.34 6.47 5.21
CA TYR A 72 0.68 7.64 6.04
C TYR A 72 -0.06 7.64 7.36
#